data_33ac2eb4aff68053bc4c852c7c4d850e
#
_entry.id   33ac2eb4aff68053bc4c852c7c4d850e
#
_cell.length_a   1.000
_cell.length_b   1.000
_cell.length_c   1.000
_cell.angle_alpha   90.00
_cell.angle_beta   90.00
_cell.angle_gamma   90.00
#
_symmetry.space_group_name_H-M   'P 1'
#
loop_
_entity.id
_entity.type
_entity.pdbx_description
1 polymer ?
#
loop_
_entity_poly.entity_id
_entity_poly.type
_entity_poly.pdbx_seq_one_letter_code
_entity_poly.pdbx_strand_id
1 'polypeptide(L)'
;MPAEQPSAAPGPVPPTESAALPGSGAEPDGAQRIRVLSYNIRSLRDDREALVRVIRACAPDVICLQESPRYWKPEKQAAWLAHRTGTVILAGGGRIAAGPLLLGRLRVDVLAVRDRLLPKTRGLHARGFATALLRVGRSAPFAVTSCHLSLDPAERLGQFALLPGQFDPGEHGIIAGDFNEHPDGPGWRRLAADYQDAHTVAPWGGTFTSVPDDPHQRIDAIFATPGVEVLACGVPHGLPGVAAGDLLAATDHLPVLAVLRIPAGG
;
A
#
# COMPACT_ATOMS: atom_id res chain seq x y z
N MET A 1 45.35 8.13 -32.59
CA MET A 1 44.15 8.43 -31.81
C MET A 1 43.67 7.15 -31.15
N PRO A 2 43.85 6.94 -29.84
CA PRO A 2 43.31 5.77 -29.15
C PRO A 2 41.80 5.99 -28.90
N ALA A 3 41.01 4.94 -29.13
CA ALA A 3 39.57 4.93 -28.94
C ALA A 3 39.27 4.85 -27.43
N GLU A 4 38.47 5.78 -26.91
CA GLU A 4 37.90 5.74 -25.58
C GLU A 4 36.94 4.54 -25.44
N GLN A 5 37.17 3.70 -24.46
CA GLN A 5 36.23 2.64 -24.05
C GLN A 5 35.08 3.25 -23.28
N PRO A 6 33.81 2.86 -23.52
CA PRO A 6 32.68 3.33 -22.73
C PRO A 6 32.77 2.79 -21.28
N SER A 7 32.63 3.71 -20.35
CA SER A 7 32.57 3.43 -18.90
C SER A 7 31.39 2.49 -18.59
N ALA A 8 31.69 1.38 -17.91
CA ALA A 8 30.67 0.45 -17.43
C ALA A 8 29.73 1.14 -16.43
N ALA A 9 28.43 0.92 -16.60
CA ALA A 9 27.41 1.37 -15.67
C ALA A 9 27.68 0.80 -14.26
N PRO A 10 27.45 1.55 -13.18
CA PRO A 10 27.63 1.03 -11.83
C PRO A 10 26.68 -0.14 -11.59
N GLY A 11 27.24 -1.27 -11.16
CA GLY A 11 26.49 -2.46 -10.79
C GLY A 11 25.53 -2.19 -9.62
N PRO A 12 24.54 -3.09 -9.39
CA PRO A 12 23.55 -2.91 -8.34
C PRO A 12 24.25 -2.75 -6.98
N VAL A 13 23.91 -1.65 -6.30
CA VAL A 13 24.38 -1.38 -4.93
C VAL A 13 23.88 -2.53 -4.04
N PRO A 14 24.74 -3.22 -3.30
CA PRO A 14 24.31 -4.27 -2.40
C PRO A 14 23.35 -3.66 -1.34
N PRO A 15 22.32 -4.42 -0.90
CA PRO A 15 21.41 -3.91 0.12
C PRO A 15 22.24 -3.58 1.38
N THR A 16 22.21 -2.32 1.78
CA THR A 16 22.72 -1.85 3.08
C THR A 16 22.07 -2.72 4.15
N GLU A 17 22.82 -3.19 5.16
CA GLU A 17 22.26 -3.92 6.30
C GLU A 17 21.01 -3.20 6.79
N SER A 18 19.87 -3.86 6.61
CA SER A 18 18.56 -3.23 6.86
C SER A 18 18.46 -2.90 8.33
N ALA A 19 18.47 -1.62 8.67
CA ALA A 19 18.15 -1.18 10.02
C ALA A 19 16.83 -1.83 10.46
N ALA A 20 16.77 -2.28 11.71
CA ALA A 20 15.58 -2.96 12.23
C ALA A 20 14.33 -2.09 12.01
N LEU A 21 13.30 -2.65 11.38
CA LEU A 21 12.07 -1.93 11.09
C LEU A 21 11.40 -1.50 12.41
N PRO A 22 11.09 -0.19 12.62
CA PRO A 22 10.45 0.26 13.83
C PRO A 22 9.12 -0.45 14.10
N GLY A 23 8.86 -0.79 15.36
CA GLY A 23 7.59 -1.39 15.76
C GLY A 23 6.46 -0.37 15.82
N SER A 24 5.21 -0.82 15.69
CA SER A 24 4.03 -0.01 15.98
C SER A 24 3.93 0.31 17.47
N GLY A 25 3.46 1.50 17.84
CA GLY A 25 3.29 1.87 19.25
C GLY A 25 2.98 3.34 19.47
N ALA A 26 2.60 3.67 20.70
CA ALA A 26 2.43 5.04 21.15
C ALA A 26 3.80 5.68 21.44
N GLU A 27 3.88 6.98 21.20
CA GLU A 27 5.03 7.80 21.53
C GLU A 27 4.76 8.74 22.70
N PRO A 28 5.80 9.22 23.40
CA PRO A 28 5.63 10.04 24.60
C PRO A 28 4.84 11.33 24.37
N ASP A 29 4.91 11.90 23.16
CA ASP A 29 4.19 13.11 22.76
C ASP A 29 2.73 12.85 22.31
N GLY A 30 2.27 11.61 22.40
CA GLY A 30 0.91 11.20 22.01
C GLY A 30 0.77 10.78 20.55
N ALA A 31 1.80 10.96 19.72
CA ALA A 31 1.84 10.43 18.36
C ALA A 31 1.78 8.90 18.35
N GLN A 32 1.44 8.34 17.21
CA GLN A 32 1.35 6.89 17.04
C GLN A 32 2.18 6.43 15.86
N ARG A 33 3.08 5.48 16.08
CA ARG A 33 3.69 4.72 14.99
C ARG A 33 2.75 3.60 14.57
N ILE A 34 2.48 3.55 13.28
CA ILE A 34 1.65 2.53 12.65
C ILE A 34 2.39 1.86 11.50
N ARG A 35 2.10 0.60 11.26
CA ARG A 35 2.51 -0.12 10.06
C ARG A 35 1.36 -0.17 9.07
N VAL A 36 1.59 0.29 7.85
CA VAL A 36 0.64 0.21 6.74
C VAL A 36 1.21 -0.73 5.68
N LEU A 37 0.41 -1.69 5.26
CA LEU A 37 0.75 -2.65 4.22
C LEU A 37 -0.12 -2.41 2.98
N SER A 38 0.47 -2.23 1.81
CA SER A 38 -0.22 -2.30 0.52
C SER A 38 0.07 -3.63 -0.15
N TYR A 39 -0.95 -4.34 -0.63
CA TYR A 39 -0.75 -5.63 -1.27
C TYR A 39 -1.85 -5.96 -2.30
N ASN A 40 -1.49 -6.11 -3.56
CA ASN A 40 -2.36 -6.71 -4.57
C ASN A 40 -2.40 -8.22 -4.35
N ILE A 41 -3.58 -8.77 -4.07
CA ILE A 41 -3.77 -10.17 -3.67
C ILE A 41 -4.40 -11.05 -4.74
N ARG A 42 -4.44 -10.58 -5.98
CA ARG A 42 -4.90 -11.33 -7.18
C ARG A 42 -6.14 -12.20 -6.94
N SER A 43 -7.13 -11.64 -6.24
CA SER A 43 -8.39 -12.33 -5.88
C SER A 43 -8.19 -13.65 -5.10
N LEU A 44 -7.11 -13.80 -4.34
CA LEU A 44 -6.76 -14.99 -3.58
C LEU A 44 -6.65 -16.26 -4.48
N ARG A 45 -6.10 -16.12 -5.68
CA ARG A 45 -5.97 -17.22 -6.64
C ARG A 45 -4.75 -18.10 -6.41
N ASP A 46 -3.71 -17.54 -5.78
CA ASP A 46 -2.43 -18.18 -5.53
C ASP A 46 -2.40 -18.84 -4.12
N ASP A 47 -1.24 -19.00 -3.51
CA ASP A 47 -1.14 -19.61 -2.18
C ASP A 47 -1.64 -18.68 -1.07
N ARG A 48 -2.88 -18.88 -0.64
CA ARG A 48 -3.55 -18.10 0.40
C ARG A 48 -2.86 -18.21 1.76
N GLU A 49 -2.25 -19.36 2.05
CA GLU A 49 -1.57 -19.56 3.34
C GLU A 49 -0.23 -18.85 3.35
N ALA A 50 0.50 -18.83 2.24
CA ALA A 50 1.69 -17.99 2.07
C ALA A 50 1.34 -16.51 2.23
N LEU A 51 0.26 -16.04 1.58
CA LEU A 51 -0.24 -14.67 1.74
C LEU A 51 -0.53 -14.33 3.20
N VAL A 52 -1.19 -15.21 3.93
CA VAL A 52 -1.49 -15.01 5.36
C VAL A 52 -0.20 -14.96 6.19
N ARG A 53 0.79 -15.83 5.91
CA ARG A 53 2.09 -15.81 6.61
C ARG A 53 2.82 -14.50 6.39
N VAL A 54 2.91 -14.02 5.14
CA VAL A 54 3.52 -12.72 4.80
C VAL A 54 2.84 -11.58 5.55
N ILE A 55 1.51 -11.46 5.47
CA ILE A 55 0.76 -10.40 6.15
C ILE A 55 0.99 -10.45 7.66
N ARG A 56 0.94 -11.63 8.28
CA ARG A 56 1.14 -11.78 9.73
C ARG A 56 2.57 -11.40 10.15
N ALA A 57 3.57 -11.77 9.38
CA ALA A 57 4.97 -11.42 9.65
C ALA A 57 5.24 -9.92 9.53
N CYS A 58 4.61 -9.23 8.57
CA CYS A 58 4.65 -7.77 8.45
C CYS A 58 4.00 -7.06 9.65
N ALA A 59 3.10 -7.74 10.35
CA ALA A 59 2.39 -7.23 11.53
C ALA A 59 1.76 -5.83 11.33
N PRO A 60 1.02 -5.58 10.21
CA PRO A 60 0.47 -4.26 9.91
C PRO A 60 -0.67 -3.88 10.86
N ASP A 61 -0.85 -2.58 11.08
CA ASP A 61 -2.02 -2.02 11.75
C ASP A 61 -3.17 -1.79 10.78
N VAL A 62 -2.83 -1.35 9.55
CA VAL A 62 -3.76 -1.13 8.45
C VAL A 62 -3.24 -1.83 7.22
N ILE A 63 -4.13 -2.50 6.48
CA ILE A 63 -3.83 -3.21 5.23
C ILE A 63 -4.69 -2.64 4.13
N CYS A 64 -4.02 -2.15 3.07
CA CYS A 64 -4.63 -1.70 1.84
C CYS A 64 -4.50 -2.80 0.79
N LEU A 65 -5.58 -3.51 0.53
CA LEU A 65 -5.59 -4.61 -0.43
C LEU A 65 -6.14 -4.14 -1.77
N GLN A 66 -5.56 -4.67 -2.84
CA GLN A 66 -6.08 -4.54 -4.19
C GLN A 66 -6.47 -5.92 -4.71
N GLU A 67 -7.35 -5.94 -5.69
CA GLU A 67 -7.93 -7.18 -6.24
C GLU A 67 -8.55 -8.10 -5.19
N SER A 68 -9.18 -7.57 -4.14
CA SER A 68 -9.96 -8.44 -3.26
C SER A 68 -11.07 -9.15 -4.06
N PRO A 69 -11.44 -10.39 -3.70
CA PRO A 69 -12.47 -11.15 -4.42
C PRO A 69 -13.76 -10.36 -4.61
N ARG A 70 -14.24 -10.27 -5.86
CA ARG A 70 -15.49 -9.57 -6.23
C ARG A 70 -16.64 -10.51 -6.57
N TYR A 71 -16.33 -11.78 -6.78
CA TYR A 71 -17.27 -12.84 -7.18
C TYR A 71 -17.21 -13.99 -6.18
N TRP A 72 -18.22 -14.86 -6.18
CA TRP A 72 -18.26 -16.04 -5.32
C TRP A 72 -18.10 -15.73 -3.82
N LYS A 73 -19.15 -15.14 -3.24
CA LYS A 73 -19.22 -14.83 -1.81
C LYS A 73 -18.03 -13.94 -1.35
N PRO A 74 -17.84 -12.76 -1.98
CA PRO A 74 -16.68 -11.89 -1.70
C PRO A 74 -16.57 -11.53 -0.21
N GLU A 75 -17.69 -11.32 0.48
CA GLU A 75 -17.73 -11.00 1.90
C GLU A 75 -17.17 -12.15 2.77
N LYS A 76 -17.47 -13.40 2.40
CA LYS A 76 -16.94 -14.57 3.12
C LYS A 76 -15.43 -14.72 2.91
N GLN A 77 -14.93 -14.43 1.72
CA GLN A 77 -13.50 -14.48 1.42
C GLN A 77 -12.73 -13.34 2.13
N ALA A 78 -13.29 -12.13 2.13
CA ALA A 78 -12.74 -11.02 2.90
C ALA A 78 -12.74 -11.30 4.41
N ALA A 79 -13.84 -11.84 4.96
CA ALA A 79 -13.93 -12.23 6.37
C ALA A 79 -12.96 -13.37 6.73
N TRP A 80 -12.77 -14.35 5.83
CA TRP A 80 -11.78 -15.41 6.00
C TRP A 80 -10.36 -14.80 6.11
N LEU A 81 -9.99 -13.90 5.19
CA LEU A 81 -8.68 -13.27 5.22
C LEU A 81 -8.49 -12.43 6.49
N ALA A 82 -9.48 -11.61 6.84
CA ALA A 82 -9.46 -10.80 8.05
C ALA A 82 -9.26 -11.67 9.30
N HIS A 83 -10.04 -12.76 9.43
CA HIS A 83 -9.89 -13.71 10.54
C HIS A 83 -8.49 -14.35 10.58
N ARG A 84 -7.99 -14.82 9.43
CA ARG A 84 -6.67 -15.48 9.34
C ARG A 84 -5.51 -14.54 9.64
N THR A 85 -5.66 -13.25 9.35
CA THR A 85 -4.63 -12.22 9.62
C THR A 85 -4.79 -11.52 10.97
N GLY A 86 -5.84 -11.83 11.74
CA GLY A 86 -6.12 -11.21 13.04
C GLY A 86 -6.55 -9.74 12.90
N THR A 87 -7.30 -9.43 11.83
CA THR A 87 -7.80 -8.09 11.51
C THR A 87 -9.32 -8.08 11.36
N VAL A 88 -9.89 -6.91 11.17
CA VAL A 88 -11.30 -6.69 10.84
C VAL A 88 -11.43 -5.87 9.56
N ILE A 89 -12.56 -5.97 8.88
CA ILE A 89 -12.85 -5.14 7.69
C ILE A 89 -13.16 -3.73 8.15
N LEU A 90 -12.46 -2.73 7.61
CA LEU A 90 -12.66 -1.31 7.90
C LEU A 90 -13.51 -0.63 6.82
N ALA A 91 -13.25 -0.90 5.55
CA ALA A 91 -13.93 -0.27 4.41
C ALA A 91 -13.73 -1.08 3.11
N GLY A 92 -14.55 -0.85 2.10
CA GLY A 92 -14.38 -1.36 0.75
C GLY A 92 -14.74 -2.83 0.57
N GLY A 93 -14.06 -3.44 -0.39
CA GLY A 93 -14.22 -4.85 -0.78
C GLY A 93 -15.36 -5.11 -1.75
N GLY A 94 -15.40 -6.35 -2.26
CA GLY A 94 -16.47 -6.85 -3.10
C GLY A 94 -16.84 -5.92 -4.27
N ARG A 95 -18.11 -5.52 -4.31
CA ARG A 95 -18.65 -4.63 -5.34
C ARG A 95 -18.59 -3.14 -4.96
N ILE A 96 -18.39 -2.81 -3.70
CA ILE A 96 -18.51 -1.44 -3.17
C ILE A 96 -17.38 -0.55 -3.71
N ALA A 97 -16.14 -1.02 -3.67
CA ALA A 97 -14.97 -0.29 -4.16
C ALA A 97 -14.30 -0.95 -5.37
N ALA A 98 -14.96 -1.89 -6.05
CA ALA A 98 -14.46 -2.60 -7.22
C ALA A 98 -13.10 -3.33 -7.01
N GLY A 99 -12.87 -3.84 -5.81
CA GLY A 99 -11.68 -4.63 -5.47
C GLY A 99 -10.81 -4.10 -4.33
N PRO A 100 -10.53 -2.78 -4.21
CA PRO A 100 -9.90 -2.22 -3.02
C PRO A 100 -10.64 -2.58 -1.73
N LEU A 101 -9.85 -2.93 -0.69
CA LEU A 101 -10.36 -3.35 0.61
C LEU A 101 -9.40 -2.86 1.70
N LEU A 102 -9.94 -2.31 2.77
CA LEU A 102 -9.18 -1.95 3.95
C LEU A 102 -9.45 -2.93 5.08
N LEU A 103 -8.38 -3.49 5.63
CA LEU A 103 -8.42 -4.26 6.87
C LEU A 103 -7.60 -3.55 7.94
N GLY A 104 -7.90 -3.77 9.21
CA GLY A 104 -7.13 -3.20 10.30
C GLY A 104 -7.19 -4.02 11.57
N ARG A 105 -6.24 -3.79 12.48
CA ARG A 105 -6.24 -4.36 13.81
C ARG A 105 -7.31 -3.71 14.67
N LEU A 106 -7.74 -4.41 15.73
CA LEU A 106 -8.78 -3.93 16.66
C LEU A 106 -8.43 -2.60 17.37
N ARG A 107 -7.15 -2.20 17.39
CA ARG A 107 -6.75 -0.90 17.96
C ARG A 107 -7.00 0.29 17.03
N VAL A 108 -7.47 0.04 15.81
CA VAL A 108 -7.78 1.06 14.81
C VAL A 108 -9.26 1.39 14.88
N ASP A 109 -9.59 2.59 15.33
CA ASP A 109 -10.95 3.11 15.36
C ASP A 109 -11.35 3.61 13.97
N VAL A 110 -12.54 3.24 13.49
CA VAL A 110 -13.14 3.77 12.26
C VAL A 110 -14.07 4.91 12.62
N LEU A 111 -13.74 6.12 12.17
CA LEU A 111 -14.55 7.32 12.40
C LEU A 111 -15.54 7.57 11.28
N ALA A 112 -15.15 7.28 10.02
CA ALA A 112 -16.01 7.38 8.84
C ALA A 112 -15.53 6.45 7.73
N VAL A 113 -16.44 6.10 6.81
CA VAL A 113 -16.13 5.35 5.58
C VAL A 113 -16.59 6.19 4.38
N ARG A 114 -15.74 6.29 3.35
CA ARG A 114 -15.95 7.11 2.16
C ARG A 114 -15.63 6.32 0.87
N ASP A 115 -16.18 5.11 0.76
CA ASP A 115 -15.96 4.28 -0.41
C ASP A 115 -16.53 4.92 -1.67
N ARG A 116 -15.81 4.77 -2.80
CA ARG A 116 -16.18 5.37 -4.06
C ARG A 116 -16.01 4.40 -5.23
N LEU A 117 -17.07 4.13 -5.97
CA LEU A 117 -16.98 3.55 -7.29
C LEU A 117 -16.70 4.65 -8.32
N LEU A 118 -15.76 4.38 -9.23
CA LEU A 118 -15.46 5.27 -10.33
C LEU A 118 -16.35 4.97 -11.53
N PRO A 119 -16.64 5.97 -12.40
CA PRO A 119 -17.32 5.74 -13.65
C PRO A 119 -16.58 4.67 -14.45
N LYS A 120 -17.32 3.68 -14.93
CA LYS A 120 -16.74 2.57 -15.69
C LYS A 120 -16.61 2.94 -17.16
N THR A 121 -15.42 2.92 -17.69
CA THR A 121 -15.18 2.99 -19.14
C THR A 121 -15.55 1.67 -19.81
N ARG A 122 -16.28 1.75 -20.93
CA ARG A 122 -16.69 0.56 -21.70
C ARG A 122 -15.46 -0.24 -22.16
N GLY A 123 -15.44 -1.54 -21.90
CA GLY A 123 -14.32 -2.43 -22.24
C GLY A 123 -13.22 -2.49 -21.18
N LEU A 124 -13.20 -1.59 -20.20
CA LEU A 124 -12.24 -1.60 -19.11
C LEU A 124 -12.80 -2.20 -17.83
N HIS A 125 -11.93 -2.51 -16.89
CA HIS A 125 -12.33 -3.01 -15.57
C HIS A 125 -12.94 -1.89 -14.72
N ALA A 126 -13.95 -2.23 -13.92
CA ALA A 126 -14.44 -1.31 -12.91
C ALA A 126 -13.33 -1.02 -11.88
N ARG A 127 -13.22 0.25 -11.49
CA ARG A 127 -12.26 0.76 -10.50
C ARG A 127 -13.00 1.51 -9.40
N GLY A 128 -12.34 1.71 -8.27
CA GLY A 128 -12.90 2.44 -7.14
C GLY A 128 -11.84 2.66 -6.08
N PHE A 129 -12.23 3.36 -5.03
CA PHE A 129 -11.41 3.63 -3.86
C PHE A 129 -12.13 3.13 -2.61
N ALA A 130 -11.40 2.42 -1.75
CA ALA A 130 -11.83 2.13 -0.39
C ALA A 130 -11.16 3.15 0.54
N THR A 131 -11.93 3.99 1.17
CA THR A 131 -11.41 5.07 2.03
C THR A 131 -12.08 5.03 3.39
N ALA A 132 -11.26 5.11 4.44
CA ALA A 132 -11.74 5.25 5.81
C ALA A 132 -10.98 6.36 6.54
N LEU A 133 -11.70 7.16 7.33
CA LEU A 133 -11.13 8.03 8.35
C LEU A 133 -10.92 7.22 9.62
N LEU A 134 -9.70 7.18 10.08
CA LEU A 134 -9.23 6.31 11.16
C LEU A 134 -8.62 7.10 12.30
N ARG A 135 -8.51 6.46 13.48
CA ARG A 135 -7.71 6.93 14.61
C ARG A 135 -7.08 5.75 15.31
N VAL A 136 -5.87 5.94 15.84
CA VAL A 136 -5.18 4.95 16.67
C VAL A 136 -4.81 5.61 17.99
N GLY A 137 -5.37 5.12 19.09
CA GLY A 137 -5.08 5.67 20.41
C GLY A 137 -5.33 7.18 20.49
N ARG A 138 -4.27 7.95 20.77
CA ARG A 138 -4.33 9.41 20.91
C ARG A 138 -3.86 10.17 19.67
N SER A 139 -3.68 9.51 18.52
CA SER A 139 -3.31 10.19 17.29
C SER A 139 -4.39 11.19 16.82
N ALA A 140 -3.98 12.17 16.00
CA ALA A 140 -4.91 12.87 15.16
C ALA A 140 -5.67 11.87 14.25
N PRO A 141 -6.90 12.19 13.83
CA PRO A 141 -7.57 11.45 12.77
C PRO A 141 -6.75 11.47 11.49
N PHE A 142 -6.74 10.36 10.76
CA PHE A 142 -6.08 10.25 9.46
C PHE A 142 -6.89 9.39 8.50
N ALA A 143 -6.96 9.81 7.25
CA ALA A 143 -7.65 9.04 6.23
C ALA A 143 -6.70 8.07 5.54
N VAL A 144 -7.20 6.87 5.22
CA VAL A 144 -6.46 5.87 4.44
C VAL A 144 -7.29 5.48 3.23
N THR A 145 -6.69 5.56 2.04
CA THR A 145 -7.29 5.14 0.78
C THR A 145 -6.51 3.98 0.18
N SER A 146 -7.19 2.87 -0.07
CA SER A 146 -6.72 1.80 -0.95
C SER A 146 -7.23 2.04 -2.36
N CYS A 147 -6.33 1.99 -3.35
CA CYS A 147 -6.67 2.17 -4.76
C CYS A 147 -6.07 1.07 -5.64
N HIS A 148 -6.69 0.83 -6.79
CA HIS A 148 -6.13 0.04 -7.89
C HIS A 148 -6.50 0.74 -9.20
N LEU A 149 -5.53 1.41 -9.81
CA LEU A 149 -5.75 2.25 -10.97
C LEU A 149 -5.79 1.45 -12.27
N SER A 150 -6.24 2.09 -13.34
CA SER A 150 -6.43 1.46 -14.64
C SER A 150 -5.11 1.14 -15.33
N LEU A 151 -5.10 0.07 -16.13
CA LEU A 151 -4.02 -0.20 -17.08
C LEU A 151 -4.05 0.77 -18.27
N ASP A 152 -5.21 1.35 -18.62
CA ASP A 152 -5.31 2.37 -19.66
C ASP A 152 -4.72 3.70 -19.17
N PRO A 153 -3.72 4.27 -19.87
CA PRO A 153 -3.01 5.46 -19.39
C PRO A 153 -3.91 6.71 -19.25
N ALA A 154 -4.87 6.88 -20.15
CA ALA A 154 -5.74 8.06 -20.13
C ALA A 154 -6.75 7.99 -18.96
N GLU A 155 -7.36 6.81 -18.77
CA GLU A 155 -8.23 6.56 -17.62
C GLU A 155 -7.46 6.68 -16.31
N ARG A 156 -6.26 6.10 -16.24
CA ARG A 156 -5.39 6.12 -15.06
C ARG A 156 -5.02 7.55 -14.67
N LEU A 157 -4.64 8.41 -15.61
CA LEU A 157 -4.32 9.80 -15.33
C LEU A 157 -5.52 10.55 -14.72
N GLY A 158 -6.72 10.30 -15.25
CA GLY A 158 -7.97 10.83 -14.66
C GLY A 158 -8.22 10.31 -13.25
N GLN A 159 -7.91 9.04 -12.98
CA GLN A 159 -8.07 8.43 -11.66
C GLN A 159 -7.05 8.97 -10.64
N PHE A 160 -5.80 9.21 -11.04
CA PHE A 160 -4.83 9.92 -10.21
C PHE A 160 -5.34 11.29 -9.73
N ALA A 161 -5.96 12.04 -10.62
CA ALA A 161 -6.51 13.37 -10.31
C ALA A 161 -7.65 13.33 -9.26
N LEU A 162 -8.27 12.17 -9.04
CA LEU A 162 -9.34 11.99 -8.06
C LEU A 162 -8.84 11.58 -6.67
N LEU A 163 -7.60 11.13 -6.53
CA LEU A 163 -7.05 10.63 -5.26
C LEU A 163 -6.99 11.73 -4.17
N PRO A 164 -6.51 12.95 -4.44
CA PRO A 164 -6.51 14.02 -3.44
C PRO A 164 -7.90 14.34 -2.87
N GLY A 165 -8.94 14.21 -3.69
CA GLY A 165 -10.32 14.45 -3.28
C GLY A 165 -10.94 13.36 -2.38
N GLN A 166 -10.16 12.38 -1.94
CA GLN A 166 -10.59 11.40 -0.92
C GLN A 166 -10.41 11.94 0.51
N PHE A 167 -9.70 13.06 0.67
CA PHE A 167 -9.39 13.69 1.95
C PHE A 167 -10.04 15.06 2.05
N ASP A 168 -10.42 15.45 3.26
CA ASP A 168 -10.83 16.82 3.53
C ASP A 168 -9.57 17.72 3.61
N PRO A 169 -9.70 19.03 3.29
CA PRO A 169 -8.56 19.95 3.42
C PRO A 169 -7.97 19.95 4.83
N GLY A 170 -6.65 19.76 4.92
CA GLY A 170 -5.92 19.69 6.19
C GLY A 170 -5.96 18.34 6.88
N GLU A 171 -6.66 17.35 6.36
CA GLU A 171 -6.66 15.98 6.88
C GLU A 171 -5.29 15.30 6.66
N HIS A 172 -4.81 14.55 7.65
CA HIS A 172 -3.71 13.63 7.43
C HIS A 172 -4.19 12.48 6.54
N GLY A 173 -3.46 12.20 5.46
CA GLY A 173 -3.89 11.22 4.48
C GLY A 173 -2.80 10.26 4.06
N ILE A 174 -3.20 9.01 3.81
CA ILE A 174 -2.37 7.93 3.29
C ILE A 174 -3.08 7.34 2.07
N ILE A 175 -2.39 7.30 0.93
CA ILE A 175 -2.86 6.66 -0.29
C ILE A 175 -1.95 5.47 -0.55
N ALA A 176 -2.50 4.27 -0.62
CA ALA A 176 -1.75 3.06 -0.86
C ALA A 176 -2.42 2.19 -1.91
N GLY A 177 -1.65 1.59 -2.79
CA GLY A 177 -2.24 0.73 -3.81
C GLY A 177 -1.33 0.34 -4.94
N ASP A 178 -1.96 -0.33 -5.91
CA ASP A 178 -1.42 -0.61 -7.23
C ASP A 178 -1.81 0.52 -8.17
N PHE A 179 -0.82 1.32 -8.52
CA PHE A 179 -1.00 2.49 -9.39
C PHE A 179 -0.91 2.16 -10.88
N ASN A 180 -0.43 0.96 -11.23
CA ASN A 180 -0.19 0.55 -12.61
C ASN A 180 0.64 1.58 -13.42
N GLU A 181 1.48 2.33 -12.72
CA GLU A 181 2.35 3.37 -13.27
C GLU A 181 3.68 3.40 -12.52
N HIS A 182 4.76 3.68 -13.25
CA HIS A 182 6.10 3.85 -12.68
C HIS A 182 6.29 5.27 -12.12
N PRO A 183 7.29 5.51 -11.24
CA PRO A 183 7.54 6.81 -10.63
C PRO A 183 7.82 7.97 -11.60
N ASP A 184 8.27 7.67 -12.81
CA ASP A 184 8.49 8.65 -13.87
C ASP A 184 7.22 8.95 -14.69
N GLY A 185 6.12 8.27 -14.42
CA GLY A 185 4.83 8.50 -15.08
C GLY A 185 4.18 9.83 -14.67
N PRO A 186 3.31 10.38 -15.53
CA PRO A 186 2.72 11.70 -15.32
C PRO A 186 1.79 11.77 -14.11
N GLY A 187 1.02 10.73 -13.86
CA GLY A 187 0.10 10.66 -12.70
C GLY A 187 0.86 10.56 -11.39
N TRP A 188 1.89 9.69 -11.35
CA TRP A 188 2.75 9.54 -10.18
C TRP A 188 3.47 10.84 -9.82
N ARG A 189 4.13 11.48 -10.82
CA ARG A 189 4.82 12.78 -10.60
C ARG A 189 3.87 13.86 -10.09
N ARG A 190 2.64 13.90 -10.61
CA ARG A 190 1.63 14.85 -10.14
C ARG A 190 1.25 14.58 -8.68
N LEU A 191 1.04 13.31 -8.30
CA LEU A 191 0.73 12.96 -6.92
C LEU A 191 1.92 13.26 -5.99
N ALA A 192 3.13 12.93 -6.41
CA ALA A 192 4.36 13.16 -5.65
C ALA A 192 4.74 14.65 -5.48
N ALA A 193 4.11 15.56 -6.22
CA ALA A 193 4.29 17.00 -6.02
C ALA A 193 3.66 17.50 -4.70
N ASP A 194 2.54 16.87 -4.28
CA ASP A 194 1.77 17.28 -3.11
C ASP A 194 1.85 16.26 -1.96
N TYR A 195 2.22 15.02 -2.25
CA TYR A 195 2.30 13.89 -1.32
C TYR A 195 3.71 13.31 -1.27
N GLN A 196 4.13 12.87 -0.12
CA GLN A 196 5.39 12.16 0.08
C GLN A 196 5.28 10.73 -0.51
N ASP A 197 6.06 10.39 -1.52
CA ASP A 197 6.30 8.99 -1.91
C ASP A 197 7.14 8.33 -0.80
N ALA A 198 6.54 7.49 0.00
CA ALA A 198 7.12 6.97 1.22
C ALA A 198 8.44 6.22 0.99
N HIS A 199 8.56 5.46 -0.11
CA HIS A 199 9.81 4.79 -0.44
C HIS A 199 10.93 5.76 -0.83
N THR A 200 10.59 6.87 -1.49
CA THR A 200 11.58 7.90 -1.84
C THR A 200 12.07 8.66 -0.60
N VAL A 201 11.18 8.89 0.38
CA VAL A 201 11.51 9.61 1.62
C VAL A 201 12.35 8.77 2.57
N ALA A 202 11.96 7.53 2.82
CA ALA A 202 12.63 6.64 3.76
C ALA A 202 12.72 5.19 3.20
N PRO A 203 13.61 4.95 2.22
CA PRO A 203 13.75 3.63 1.60
C PRO A 203 14.20 2.57 2.60
N TRP A 204 13.52 1.44 2.59
CA TRP A 204 13.83 0.26 3.40
C TRP A 204 13.45 -1.02 2.65
N GLY A 205 14.26 -2.08 2.76
CA GLY A 205 14.00 -3.34 2.07
C GLY A 205 14.10 -3.25 0.55
N GLY A 206 13.21 -3.93 -0.17
CA GLY A 206 13.22 -3.96 -1.63
C GLY A 206 12.46 -2.80 -2.26
N THR A 207 12.80 -2.48 -3.51
CA THR A 207 12.21 -1.37 -4.28
C THR A 207 11.10 -1.84 -5.23
N PHE A 208 11.32 -2.94 -5.92
CA PHE A 208 10.41 -3.40 -6.98
C PHE A 208 9.31 -4.31 -6.44
N THR A 209 8.11 -4.17 -6.99
CA THR A 209 6.90 -4.79 -6.46
C THR A 209 6.26 -5.81 -7.40
N SER A 210 6.70 -5.89 -8.68
CA SER A 210 6.16 -6.79 -9.71
C SER A 210 7.28 -7.18 -10.69
N VAL A 211 7.37 -8.42 -11.16
CA VAL A 211 6.74 -9.66 -10.66
C VAL A 211 7.68 -10.31 -9.63
N PRO A 212 7.17 -11.13 -8.67
CA PRO A 212 7.97 -11.59 -7.52
C PRO A 212 9.22 -12.40 -7.84
N ASP A 213 9.24 -13.16 -8.91
CA ASP A 213 10.36 -14.01 -9.35
C ASP A 213 11.45 -13.22 -10.12
N ASP A 214 11.09 -12.09 -10.72
CA ASP A 214 12.00 -11.15 -11.40
C ASP A 214 11.54 -9.70 -11.18
N PRO A 215 11.69 -9.15 -9.96
CA PRO A 215 11.14 -7.84 -9.63
C PRO A 215 11.90 -6.71 -10.37
N HIS A 216 11.22 -6.04 -11.29
CA HIS A 216 11.79 -4.96 -12.09
C HIS A 216 10.87 -3.74 -12.23
N GLN A 217 9.65 -3.80 -11.68
CA GLN A 217 8.67 -2.72 -11.72
C GLN A 217 8.32 -2.26 -10.31
N ARG A 218 8.28 -0.94 -10.09
CA ARG A 218 7.71 -0.33 -8.89
C ARG A 218 6.41 0.35 -9.27
N ILE A 219 5.31 -0.39 -9.18
CA ILE A 219 3.96 0.06 -9.54
C ILE A 219 3.01 0.10 -8.35
N ASP A 220 3.41 -0.50 -7.24
CA ASP A 220 2.71 -0.39 -5.96
C ASP A 220 3.45 0.59 -5.05
N ALA A 221 2.71 1.42 -4.32
CA ALA A 221 3.30 2.43 -3.45
C ALA A 221 2.41 2.80 -2.27
N ILE A 222 3.02 3.55 -1.34
CA ILE A 222 2.35 4.24 -0.25
C ILE A 222 2.78 5.71 -0.32
N PHE A 223 1.79 6.60 -0.44
CA PHE A 223 1.96 8.04 -0.37
C PHE A 223 1.35 8.57 0.94
N ALA A 224 1.93 9.64 1.47
CA ALA A 224 1.44 10.27 2.68
C ALA A 224 1.42 11.81 2.53
N THR A 225 0.46 12.47 3.17
CA THR A 225 0.48 13.95 3.28
C THR A 225 1.70 14.40 4.08
N PRO A 226 2.22 15.64 3.86
CA PRO A 226 3.39 16.14 4.57
C PRO A 226 3.31 16.14 6.11
N GLY A 227 2.08 16.16 6.68
CA GLY A 227 1.86 16.06 8.13
C GLY A 227 2.02 14.64 8.72
N VAL A 228 2.21 13.63 7.88
CA VAL A 228 2.51 12.25 8.29
C VAL A 228 4.00 12.01 8.09
N GLU A 229 4.73 11.65 9.15
CA GLU A 229 6.16 11.36 9.04
C GLU A 229 6.40 9.94 8.54
N VAL A 230 7.22 9.79 7.51
CA VAL A 230 7.61 8.49 6.96
C VAL A 230 8.91 8.03 7.60
N LEU A 231 8.88 6.89 8.30
CA LEU A 231 10.05 6.34 9.01
C LEU A 231 10.75 5.23 8.23
N ALA A 232 10.01 4.45 7.45
CA ALA A 232 10.56 3.40 6.59
C ALA A 232 9.50 2.98 5.54
N CYS A 233 9.92 2.61 4.33
CA CYS A 233 9.01 2.07 3.32
C CYS A 233 9.75 1.19 2.31
N GLY A 234 9.18 0.02 1.98
CA GLY A 234 9.64 -0.85 0.91
C GLY A 234 9.11 -2.28 0.99
N VAL A 235 9.61 -3.14 0.12
CA VAL A 235 9.27 -4.58 0.13
C VAL A 235 9.98 -5.27 1.28
N PRO A 236 9.29 -6.07 2.11
CA PRO A 236 9.82 -6.60 3.37
C PRO A 236 10.76 -7.79 3.20
N HIS A 237 11.71 -7.70 2.26
CA HIS A 237 12.78 -8.68 2.14
C HIS A 237 13.65 -8.68 3.40
N GLY A 238 13.89 -9.86 3.96
CA GLY A 238 14.70 -10.02 5.17
C GLY A 238 14.00 -9.61 6.48
N LEU A 239 12.73 -9.18 6.45
CA LEU A 239 11.98 -8.99 7.67
C LEU A 239 11.81 -10.33 8.41
N PRO A 240 12.14 -10.45 9.71
CA PRO A 240 11.96 -11.68 10.45
C PRO A 240 10.54 -12.24 10.32
N GLY A 241 10.46 -13.51 9.93
CA GLY A 241 9.19 -14.21 9.70
C GLY A 241 8.62 -14.07 8.27
N VAL A 242 9.22 -13.26 7.40
CA VAL A 242 8.89 -13.21 5.97
C VAL A 242 9.87 -14.13 5.21
N ALA A 243 9.38 -15.26 4.75
CA ALA A 243 10.17 -16.18 3.93
C ALA A 243 10.11 -15.76 2.45
N ALA A 244 11.27 -15.84 1.76
CA ALA A 244 11.33 -15.52 0.33
C ALA A 244 10.38 -16.41 -0.50
N GLY A 245 10.27 -17.71 -0.17
CA GLY A 245 9.33 -18.63 -0.82
C GLY A 245 7.86 -18.23 -0.63
N ASP A 246 7.50 -17.63 0.50
CA ASP A 246 6.14 -17.15 0.73
C ASP A 246 5.84 -15.90 -0.10
N LEU A 247 6.82 -14.99 -0.27
CA LEU A 247 6.68 -13.83 -1.15
C LEU A 247 6.46 -14.24 -2.62
N LEU A 248 7.13 -15.30 -3.07
CA LEU A 248 6.97 -15.84 -4.43
C LEU A 248 5.63 -16.55 -4.64
N ALA A 249 5.14 -17.24 -3.61
CA ALA A 249 3.95 -18.08 -3.74
C ALA A 249 2.63 -17.33 -3.48
N ALA A 250 2.68 -16.21 -2.76
CA ALA A 250 1.49 -15.53 -2.24
C ALA A 250 0.62 -14.89 -3.32
N THR A 251 1.23 -14.22 -4.30
CA THR A 251 0.55 -13.51 -5.40
C THR A 251 1.59 -13.05 -6.44
N ASP A 252 1.14 -12.46 -7.55
CA ASP A 252 1.99 -11.91 -8.62
C ASP A 252 2.55 -10.50 -8.33
N HIS A 253 2.31 -9.96 -7.13
CA HIS A 253 2.93 -8.75 -6.62
C HIS A 253 3.71 -9.01 -5.32
N LEU A 254 4.65 -8.14 -5.01
CA LEU A 254 5.28 -8.05 -3.69
C LEU A 254 4.62 -6.97 -2.85
N PRO A 255 4.45 -7.18 -1.54
CA PRO A 255 3.82 -6.17 -0.67
C PRO A 255 4.75 -4.96 -0.46
N VAL A 256 4.16 -3.78 -0.27
CA VAL A 256 4.85 -2.59 0.21
C VAL A 256 4.47 -2.37 1.67
N LEU A 257 5.46 -2.34 2.56
CA LEU A 257 5.28 -2.08 3.99
C LEU A 257 5.88 -0.72 4.33
N ALA A 258 5.09 0.16 4.96
CA ALA A 258 5.58 1.42 5.49
C ALA A 258 5.40 1.47 7.01
N VAL A 259 6.33 2.14 7.69
CA VAL A 259 6.19 2.61 9.06
C VAL A 259 6.00 4.11 9.02
N LEU A 260 4.86 4.55 9.53
CA LEU A 260 4.45 5.95 9.52
C LEU A 260 4.20 6.42 10.95
N ARG A 261 4.53 7.68 11.22
CA ARG A 261 4.20 8.34 12.48
C ARG A 261 3.08 9.34 12.25
N ILE A 262 1.95 9.08 12.88
CA ILE A 262 0.78 9.95 12.87
C ILE A 262 0.90 10.89 14.08
N PRO A 263 0.79 12.22 13.89
CA PRO A 263 0.90 13.15 15.01
C PRO A 263 -0.18 12.94 16.07
N ALA A 264 0.03 13.49 17.26
CA ALA A 264 -0.97 13.49 18.31
C ALA A 264 -2.22 14.26 17.87
N GLY A 265 -3.38 13.83 18.34
CA GLY A 265 -4.60 14.63 18.26
C GLY A 265 -4.51 15.84 19.20
N GLY A 266 -5.05 16.94 18.75
CA GLY A 266 -5.16 18.14 19.58
C GLY A 266 -6.21 17.98 20.69
#